data_231ca4be3755459425c6e782ef9fefe6
#
_entry.id   231ca4be3755459425c6e782ef9fefe6
#
_cell.length_a   1.000
_cell.length_b   1.000
_cell.length_c   1.000
_cell.angle_alpha   90.00
_cell.angle_beta   90.00
_cell.angle_gamma   90.00
#
_symmetry.space_group_name_H-M   'P 1'
#
loop_
_entity.id
_entity.type
_entity.pdbx_description
1 polymer ?
#
loop_
_entity_poly.entity_id
_entity_poly.type
_entity_poly.pdbx_seq_one_letter_code
_entity_poly.pdbx_strand_id
1 'polypeptide(L)'
;MDETKKTYEMKPLEKMNVIDDFLFNEIMADEENGLEVCRMILSCVLKRKIGNIHYTPQKNVPGVSEDKHGIRLDAYVTETREGTEGVEEDINVYDVEPEKRVKKKAALPRRSRYYGSLIDVQLLETGIDYESLPTLVTIFILSYDPFGEDAMYYEAGTMLKTHLHRPYDDGVRRIYLYVGGKLPEGAGEAEHDLKRLLIYINESVEGNATDVNTKKLDAIVRRIKAKKDIGVKYMKSWERERELIEAGKEEGREEERRNTERERQRANGAEKRIKELEAMLAAKL
;
A
#
# COMPACT_ATOMS: atom_id res chain seq x y z
N MET A 1 -9.25 -16.11 28.73
CA MET A 1 -7.81 -15.81 28.71
C MET A 1 -7.64 -14.50 27.99
N ASP A 2 -7.04 -13.54 28.65
CA ASP A 2 -7.06 -12.11 28.33
C ASP A 2 -6.13 -11.78 27.14
N GLU A 3 -6.70 -11.62 25.93
CA GLU A 3 -5.97 -11.24 24.71
C GLU A 3 -5.76 -9.72 24.58
N THR A 4 -6.03 -8.94 25.60
CA THR A 4 -6.21 -7.48 25.51
C THR A 4 -4.99 -6.64 25.88
N LYS A 5 -3.80 -7.21 26.08
CA LYS A 5 -2.56 -6.42 26.35
C LYS A 5 -1.42 -6.76 25.39
N LYS A 6 -1.61 -6.61 24.09
CA LYS A 6 -0.44 -6.30 23.25
C LYS A 6 -0.06 -4.85 23.54
N THR A 7 0.89 -4.66 24.45
CA THR A 7 1.62 -3.40 24.59
C THR A 7 2.21 -3.07 23.21
N TYR A 8 1.86 -1.93 22.68
CA TYR A 8 2.37 -1.44 21.41
C TYR A 8 3.81 -0.94 21.67
N GLU A 9 4.75 -1.90 21.69
CA GLU A 9 6.16 -1.58 21.91
C GLU A 9 6.77 -0.97 20.64
N MET A 10 7.50 0.11 20.84
CA MET A 10 8.24 0.77 19.77
C MET A 10 9.32 -0.18 19.23
N LYS A 11 9.27 -0.49 17.94
CA LYS A 11 10.33 -1.23 17.27
C LYS A 11 11.57 -0.33 17.17
N PRO A 12 12.76 -0.75 17.67
CA PRO A 12 13.97 0.07 17.50
C PRO A 12 14.25 0.38 16.03
N LEU A 13 14.67 1.62 15.73
CA LEU A 13 14.97 2.07 14.36
C LEU A 13 16.01 1.16 13.68
N GLU A 14 17.00 0.69 14.43
CA GLU A 14 18.06 -0.21 13.95
C GLU A 14 17.49 -1.55 13.45
N LYS A 15 16.38 -2.01 14.03
CA LYS A 15 15.68 -3.26 13.66
C LYS A 15 14.65 -3.07 12.55
N MET A 16 14.45 -1.85 12.05
CA MET A 16 13.54 -1.62 10.93
C MET A 16 14.10 -2.20 9.65
N ASN A 17 13.20 -2.65 8.81
CA ASN A 17 13.47 -3.16 7.46
C ASN A 17 12.90 -2.20 6.42
N VAL A 18 13.34 -2.29 5.19
CA VAL A 18 12.83 -1.43 4.09
C VAL A 18 11.31 -1.57 3.93
N ILE A 19 10.73 -2.72 4.23
CA ILE A 19 9.27 -2.93 4.19
C ILE A 19 8.51 -2.20 5.32
N ASP A 20 9.18 -1.66 6.33
CA ASP A 20 8.53 -0.87 7.38
C ASP A 20 8.24 0.53 6.81
N ASP A 21 6.98 0.95 6.81
CA ASP A 21 6.47 2.19 6.18
C ASP A 21 7.34 3.43 6.50
N PHE A 22 7.72 3.61 7.77
CA PHE A 22 8.56 4.74 8.17
C PHE A 22 9.92 4.72 7.45
N LEU A 23 10.64 3.58 7.48
CA LEU A 23 11.97 3.49 6.88
C LEU A 23 11.91 3.60 5.35
N PHE A 24 10.92 2.98 4.71
CA PHE A 24 10.69 3.12 3.27
C PHE A 24 10.52 4.60 2.90
N ASN A 25 9.64 5.30 3.60
CA ASN A 25 9.37 6.71 3.34
C ASN A 25 10.59 7.61 3.54
N GLU A 26 11.43 7.35 4.57
CA GLU A 26 12.66 8.12 4.79
C GLU A 26 13.73 7.81 3.73
N ILE A 27 13.80 6.57 3.21
CA ILE A 27 14.65 6.21 2.07
C ILE A 27 14.18 6.94 0.81
N MET A 28 12.88 6.91 0.56
CA MET A 28 12.31 7.57 -0.60
C MET A 28 12.38 9.10 -0.50
N ALA A 29 12.39 9.69 0.67
CA ALA A 29 12.55 11.12 0.89
C ALA A 29 14.01 11.59 0.90
N ASP A 30 14.99 10.68 0.82
CA ASP A 30 16.42 11.05 0.80
C ASP A 30 16.79 11.72 -0.53
N GLU A 31 17.14 13.01 -0.49
CA GLU A 31 17.42 13.82 -1.67
C GLU A 31 18.56 13.28 -2.54
N GLU A 32 19.53 12.59 -1.93
CA GLU A 32 20.69 12.06 -2.66
C GLU A 32 20.39 10.72 -3.35
N ASN A 33 19.56 9.87 -2.75
CA ASN A 33 19.45 8.47 -3.17
C ASN A 33 18.02 8.00 -3.43
N GLY A 34 16.99 8.72 -3.01
CA GLY A 34 15.59 8.30 -3.17
C GLY A 34 15.25 7.96 -4.62
N LEU A 35 15.65 8.84 -5.55
CA LEU A 35 15.46 8.63 -6.99
C LEU A 35 16.17 7.36 -7.49
N GLU A 36 17.38 7.11 -7.02
CA GLU A 36 18.15 5.95 -7.44
C GLU A 36 17.60 4.64 -6.88
N VAL A 37 17.18 4.65 -5.61
CA VAL A 37 16.51 3.49 -5.00
C VAL A 37 15.20 3.19 -5.73
N CYS A 38 14.43 4.21 -6.05
CA CYS A 38 13.20 4.06 -6.81
C CYS A 38 13.47 3.44 -8.19
N ARG A 39 14.45 3.96 -8.92
CA ARG A 39 14.89 3.41 -10.22
C ARG A 39 15.34 1.95 -10.12
N MET A 40 16.08 1.61 -9.07
CA MET A 40 16.53 0.24 -8.78
C MET A 40 15.33 -0.70 -8.58
N ILE A 41 14.38 -0.33 -7.71
CA ILE A 41 13.17 -1.12 -7.44
C ILE A 41 12.40 -1.33 -8.74
N LEU A 42 12.09 -0.26 -9.48
CA LEU A 42 11.36 -0.34 -10.73
C LEU A 42 12.07 -1.20 -11.78
N SER A 43 13.41 -1.07 -11.91
CA SER A 43 14.17 -1.87 -12.87
C SER A 43 14.13 -3.35 -12.56
N CYS A 44 14.24 -3.73 -11.27
CA CYS A 44 14.13 -5.13 -10.84
C CYS A 44 12.72 -5.68 -11.03
N VAL A 45 11.68 -4.93 -10.66
CA VAL A 45 10.28 -5.36 -10.76
C VAL A 45 9.84 -5.52 -12.20
N LEU A 46 10.17 -4.54 -13.05
CA LEU A 46 9.75 -4.50 -14.45
C LEU A 46 10.71 -5.24 -15.39
N LYS A 47 11.84 -5.73 -14.87
CA LYS A 47 12.88 -6.48 -15.60
C LYS A 47 13.38 -5.73 -16.84
N ARG A 48 13.48 -4.41 -16.73
CA ARG A 48 13.98 -3.54 -17.79
C ARG A 48 14.69 -2.31 -17.22
N LYS A 49 15.49 -1.67 -18.05
CA LYS A 49 16.07 -0.37 -17.71
C LYS A 49 14.97 0.68 -17.68
N ILE A 50 14.96 1.51 -16.64
CA ILE A 50 14.05 2.64 -16.48
C ILE A 50 14.71 3.91 -17.04
N GLY A 51 13.94 4.67 -17.82
CA GLY A 51 14.37 5.90 -18.48
C GLY A 51 14.51 7.09 -17.55
N ASN A 52 14.22 8.28 -18.07
CA ASN A 52 14.13 9.46 -17.23
C ASN A 52 12.90 9.36 -16.33
N ILE A 53 13.08 9.66 -15.05
CA ILE A 53 11.99 9.63 -14.09
C ILE A 53 11.96 10.90 -13.26
N HIS A 54 10.74 11.38 -13.01
CA HIS A 54 10.42 12.33 -11.96
C HIS A 54 9.76 11.59 -10.81
N TYR A 55 10.06 12.01 -9.61
CA TYR A 55 9.71 11.26 -8.42
C TYR A 55 9.18 12.18 -7.34
N THR A 56 8.06 11.79 -6.71
CA THR A 56 7.43 12.52 -5.62
C THR A 56 7.16 11.56 -4.46
N PRO A 57 7.95 11.63 -3.37
CA PRO A 57 7.69 10.83 -2.17
C PRO A 57 6.45 11.34 -1.46
N GLN A 58 5.67 10.44 -0.89
CA GLN A 58 4.48 10.73 -0.10
C GLN A 58 3.50 11.70 -0.79
N LYS A 59 3.24 11.49 -2.10
CA LYS A 59 2.31 12.33 -2.86
C LYS A 59 0.90 12.22 -2.31
N ASN A 60 0.33 13.36 -1.90
CA ASN A 60 -1.07 13.42 -1.52
C ASN A 60 -1.94 13.62 -2.77
N VAL A 61 -2.93 12.76 -2.94
CA VAL A 61 -3.94 12.87 -3.98
C VAL A 61 -5.29 13.09 -3.28
N PRO A 62 -5.88 14.28 -3.40
CA PRO A 62 -7.15 14.59 -2.75
C PRO A 62 -8.29 13.74 -3.34
N GLY A 63 -9.34 13.53 -2.56
CA GLY A 63 -10.58 12.98 -3.08
C GLY A 63 -11.24 13.96 -4.07
N VAL A 64 -12.10 13.45 -4.93
CA VAL A 64 -12.83 14.26 -5.95
C VAL A 64 -13.79 15.29 -5.33
N SER A 65 -14.10 15.16 -4.05
CA SER A 65 -14.89 16.10 -3.25
C SER A 65 -14.53 15.95 -1.77
N GLU A 66 -14.92 16.90 -0.91
CA GLU A 66 -14.57 16.92 0.52
C GLU A 66 -15.05 15.68 1.31
N ASP A 67 -16.14 15.05 0.87
CA ASP A 67 -16.73 13.83 1.46
C ASP A 67 -16.09 12.53 0.92
N LYS A 68 -15.15 12.60 -0.03
CA LYS A 68 -14.47 11.45 -0.61
C LYS A 68 -13.06 11.27 -0.06
N HIS A 69 -12.68 10.01 0.12
CA HIS A 69 -11.33 9.69 0.58
C HIS A 69 -10.29 10.11 -0.46
N GLY A 70 -9.32 10.93 -0.03
CA GLY A 70 -8.06 11.05 -0.73
C GLY A 70 -7.14 9.87 -0.41
N ILE A 71 -6.00 9.81 -1.08
CA ILE A 71 -4.94 8.83 -0.83
C ILE A 71 -3.61 9.55 -0.65
N ARG A 72 -2.69 8.89 0.05
CA ARG A 72 -1.28 9.26 0.08
C ARG A 72 -0.50 8.09 -0.49
N LEU A 73 0.20 8.34 -1.57
CA LEU A 73 1.05 7.40 -2.27
C LEU A 73 2.44 7.43 -1.65
N ASP A 74 3.01 6.27 -1.33
CA ASP A 74 4.33 6.20 -0.68
C ASP A 74 5.45 6.61 -1.65
N ALA A 75 5.42 6.11 -2.88
CA ALA A 75 6.32 6.55 -3.93
C ALA A 75 5.60 6.68 -5.28
N TYR A 76 5.34 7.91 -5.69
CA TYR A 76 4.76 8.25 -6.99
C TYR A 76 5.87 8.64 -7.97
N VAL A 77 5.90 8.00 -9.13
CA VAL A 77 6.95 8.19 -10.14
C VAL A 77 6.33 8.34 -11.50
N THR A 78 6.80 9.31 -12.28
CA THR A 78 6.53 9.40 -13.70
C THR A 78 7.79 9.08 -14.50
N GLU A 79 7.67 8.23 -15.51
CA GLU A 79 8.73 7.98 -16.49
C GLU A 79 8.41 8.76 -17.76
N THR A 80 9.36 9.56 -18.21
CA THR A 80 9.17 10.47 -19.32
C THR A 80 10.03 10.06 -20.52
N ARG A 81 9.61 10.50 -21.71
CA ARG A 81 10.41 10.50 -22.93
C ARG A 81 10.41 11.91 -23.53
N GLU A 82 11.40 12.19 -24.33
CA GLU A 82 11.41 13.39 -25.18
C GLU A 82 10.31 13.25 -26.25
N GLY A 83 9.31 14.10 -26.17
CA GLY A 83 8.19 14.15 -27.11
C GLY A 83 8.47 15.10 -28.27
N THR A 84 7.42 15.44 -29.01
CA THR A 84 7.46 16.42 -30.09
C THR A 84 7.82 17.81 -29.58
N GLU A 85 8.64 18.55 -30.31
CA GLU A 85 9.07 19.92 -29.99
C GLU A 85 9.95 20.04 -28.71
N GLY A 86 10.54 18.93 -28.23
CA GLY A 86 11.40 18.93 -27.04
C GLY A 86 10.63 19.03 -25.70
N VAL A 87 9.32 18.79 -25.70
CA VAL A 87 8.51 18.70 -24.51
C VAL A 87 8.57 17.27 -23.97
N GLU A 88 8.82 17.11 -22.66
CA GLU A 88 8.75 15.79 -22.02
C GLU A 88 7.29 15.31 -21.94
N GLU A 89 7.07 14.05 -22.31
CA GLU A 89 5.76 13.38 -22.20
C GLU A 89 5.84 12.26 -21.16
N ASP A 90 4.87 12.19 -20.25
CA ASP A 90 4.72 11.07 -19.33
C ASP A 90 4.26 9.82 -20.11
N ILE A 91 5.06 8.76 -20.07
CA ILE A 91 4.74 7.49 -20.74
C ILE A 91 4.29 6.40 -19.78
N ASN A 92 4.79 6.43 -18.55
CA ASN A 92 4.41 5.51 -17.50
C ASN A 92 4.32 6.25 -16.17
N VAL A 93 3.32 5.86 -15.38
CA VAL A 93 3.16 6.30 -13.99
C VAL A 93 3.24 5.08 -13.09
N TYR A 94 4.05 5.18 -12.05
CA TYR A 94 4.24 4.11 -11.08
C TYR A 94 3.82 4.58 -9.69
N ASP A 95 3.13 3.70 -8.99
CA ASP A 95 2.81 3.83 -7.58
C ASP A 95 3.39 2.63 -6.84
N VAL A 96 4.32 2.86 -5.89
CA VAL A 96 5.01 1.79 -5.16
C VAL A 96 4.65 1.88 -3.68
N GLU A 97 3.97 0.84 -3.20
CA GLU A 97 3.35 0.77 -1.89
C GLU A 97 3.90 -0.43 -1.08
N PRO A 98 4.77 -0.24 -0.08
CA PRO A 98 5.13 -1.29 0.85
C PRO A 98 3.97 -1.54 1.83
N GLU A 99 3.64 -2.80 2.12
CA GLU A 99 2.64 -3.13 3.11
C GLU A 99 3.07 -4.30 3.98
N LYS A 100 3.47 -4.00 5.20
CA LYS A 100 3.90 -5.00 6.16
C LYS A 100 2.73 -5.63 6.93
N ARG A 101 1.69 -4.86 7.24
CA ARG A 101 0.55 -5.34 8.04
C ARG A 101 -0.55 -5.84 7.13
N VAL A 102 -1.02 -7.06 7.40
CA VAL A 102 -2.21 -7.57 6.73
C VAL A 102 -3.41 -6.71 7.12
N LYS A 103 -3.81 -5.81 6.22
CA LYS A 103 -5.11 -5.15 6.29
C LYS A 103 -6.20 -6.16 5.88
N LYS A 104 -7.23 -5.81 5.22
CA LYS A 104 -8.23 -6.75 4.69
C LYS A 104 -7.77 -7.28 3.32
N LYS A 105 -7.17 -8.49 3.24
CA LYS A 105 -6.69 -9.09 1.97
C LYS A 105 -7.72 -8.95 0.83
N ALA A 106 -8.98 -9.26 1.09
CA ALA A 106 -10.07 -9.15 0.10
C ALA A 106 -10.32 -7.72 -0.40
N ALA A 107 -9.84 -6.69 0.30
CA ALA A 107 -9.97 -5.31 -0.11
C ALA A 107 -8.81 -4.85 -1.01
N LEU A 108 -7.69 -5.58 -1.06
CA LEU A 108 -6.49 -5.16 -1.80
C LEU A 108 -6.77 -4.89 -3.29
N PRO A 109 -7.46 -5.75 -4.07
CA PRO A 109 -7.78 -5.45 -5.46
C PRO A 109 -8.69 -4.22 -5.63
N ARG A 110 -9.61 -3.98 -4.68
CA ARG A 110 -10.49 -2.81 -4.71
C ARG A 110 -9.74 -1.54 -4.37
N ARG A 111 -8.80 -1.61 -3.41
CA ARG A 111 -7.92 -0.49 -3.04
C ARG A 111 -7.01 -0.11 -4.21
N SER A 112 -6.36 -1.08 -4.83
CA SER A 112 -5.54 -0.86 -6.02
C SER A 112 -6.33 -0.19 -7.15
N ARG A 113 -7.57 -0.65 -7.40
CA ARG A 113 -8.47 0.01 -8.37
C ARG A 113 -8.79 1.45 -7.98
N TYR A 114 -9.08 1.70 -6.70
CA TYR A 114 -9.41 3.04 -6.22
C TYR A 114 -8.21 4.01 -6.36
N TYR A 115 -7.02 3.55 -6.02
CA TYR A 115 -5.77 4.30 -6.19
C TYR A 115 -5.57 4.68 -7.67
N GLY A 116 -5.67 3.71 -8.57
CA GLY A 116 -5.56 3.95 -10.01
C GLY A 116 -6.55 4.98 -10.51
N SER A 117 -7.81 4.88 -10.10
CA SER A 117 -8.85 5.84 -10.52
C SER A 117 -8.57 7.26 -10.05
N LEU A 118 -8.02 7.45 -8.84
CA LEU A 118 -7.66 8.78 -8.35
C LEU A 118 -6.42 9.34 -9.05
N ILE A 119 -5.47 8.48 -9.40
CA ILE A 119 -4.30 8.87 -10.17
C ILE A 119 -4.72 9.33 -11.56
N ASP A 120 -5.55 8.56 -12.27
CA ASP A 120 -6.05 8.88 -13.61
C ASP A 120 -6.79 10.23 -13.64
N VAL A 121 -7.62 10.50 -12.63
CA VAL A 121 -8.32 11.80 -12.49
C VAL A 121 -7.34 12.98 -12.36
N GLN A 122 -6.14 12.75 -11.79
CA GLN A 122 -5.12 13.80 -11.67
C GLN A 122 -4.28 13.99 -12.94
N LEU A 123 -4.25 12.99 -13.81
CA LEU A 123 -3.42 12.98 -15.00
C LEU A 123 -4.11 13.54 -16.24
N LEU A 124 -5.42 13.38 -16.35
CA LEU A 124 -6.17 13.80 -17.52
C LEU A 124 -6.81 15.17 -17.29
N GLU A 125 -6.29 16.19 -17.96
CA GLU A 125 -6.86 17.53 -17.95
C GLU A 125 -8.10 17.65 -18.85
N THR A 126 -8.96 18.62 -18.55
CA THR A 126 -10.15 18.87 -19.36
C THR A 126 -9.79 19.24 -20.79
N GLY A 127 -10.35 18.51 -21.75
CA GLY A 127 -10.13 18.75 -23.18
C GLY A 127 -8.96 17.98 -23.79
N ILE A 128 -8.27 17.17 -22.98
CA ILE A 128 -7.23 16.26 -23.45
C ILE A 128 -7.84 14.89 -23.79
N ASP A 129 -7.34 14.24 -24.84
CA ASP A 129 -7.82 12.94 -25.31
C ASP A 129 -7.41 11.81 -24.35
N TYR A 130 -8.27 10.80 -24.19
CA TYR A 130 -8.00 9.61 -23.37
C TYR A 130 -6.77 8.83 -23.84
N GLU A 131 -6.40 8.91 -25.12
CA GLU A 131 -5.19 8.27 -25.67
C GLU A 131 -3.89 8.84 -25.08
N SER A 132 -3.93 10.02 -24.49
CA SER A 132 -2.78 10.65 -23.82
C SER A 132 -2.54 10.16 -22.39
N LEU A 133 -3.46 9.35 -21.81
CA LEU A 133 -3.23 8.77 -20.51
C LEU A 133 -1.99 7.85 -20.53
N PRO A 134 -1.01 8.08 -19.65
CA PRO A 134 0.16 7.20 -19.56
C PRO A 134 -0.24 5.82 -19.02
N THR A 135 0.61 4.83 -19.26
CA THR A 135 0.47 3.51 -18.62
C THR A 135 0.61 3.65 -17.10
N LEU A 136 -0.38 3.17 -16.36
CA LEU A 136 -0.37 3.18 -14.90
C LEU A 136 0.00 1.80 -14.34
N VAL A 137 1.06 1.76 -13.54
CA VAL A 137 1.53 0.53 -12.88
C VAL A 137 1.49 0.72 -11.37
N THR A 138 0.59 0.03 -10.68
CA THR A 138 0.60 -0.01 -9.22
C THR A 138 1.37 -1.23 -8.72
N ILE A 139 2.30 -1.03 -7.79
CA ILE A 139 3.21 -2.07 -7.28
C ILE A 139 3.05 -2.14 -5.77
N PHE A 140 2.50 -3.24 -5.27
CA PHE A 140 2.40 -3.51 -3.84
C PHE A 140 3.50 -4.48 -3.41
N ILE A 141 4.32 -4.10 -2.42
CA ILE A 141 5.34 -4.96 -1.82
C ILE A 141 4.81 -5.46 -0.47
N LEU A 142 4.46 -6.73 -0.39
CA LEU A 142 3.66 -7.31 0.68
C LEU A 142 4.46 -8.30 1.53
N SER A 143 4.32 -8.22 2.85
CA SER A 143 4.89 -9.22 3.77
C SER A 143 4.03 -10.49 3.88
N TYR A 144 2.92 -10.56 3.17
CA TYR A 144 1.97 -11.65 3.19
C TYR A 144 1.55 -12.05 1.77
N ASP A 145 1.20 -13.31 1.60
CA ASP A 145 0.66 -13.79 0.31
C ASP A 145 -0.77 -13.25 0.09
N PRO A 146 -0.99 -12.41 -0.93
CA PRO A 146 -2.29 -11.80 -1.17
C PRO A 146 -3.33 -12.78 -1.73
N PHE A 147 -2.90 -13.81 -2.49
CA PHE A 147 -3.80 -14.68 -3.26
C PHE A 147 -3.72 -16.16 -2.88
N GLY A 148 -2.72 -16.58 -2.09
CA GLY A 148 -2.63 -17.96 -1.56
C GLY A 148 -1.89 -18.94 -2.47
N GLU A 149 -1.19 -18.47 -3.50
CA GLU A 149 -0.43 -19.30 -4.44
C GLU A 149 1.08 -19.36 -4.12
N ASP A 150 1.50 -18.69 -3.05
CA ASP A 150 2.88 -18.65 -2.55
C ASP A 150 3.93 -18.15 -3.59
N ALA A 151 3.47 -17.42 -4.61
CA ALA A 151 4.34 -16.85 -5.63
C ALA A 151 4.92 -15.50 -5.20
N MET A 152 6.17 -15.22 -5.58
CA MET A 152 6.79 -13.93 -5.27
C MET A 152 6.26 -12.77 -6.12
N TYR A 153 5.64 -13.07 -7.26
CA TYR A 153 5.18 -12.09 -8.24
C TYR A 153 3.80 -12.47 -8.76
N TYR A 154 2.87 -11.56 -8.65
CA TYR A 154 1.54 -11.64 -9.25
C TYR A 154 1.30 -10.40 -10.08
N GLU A 155 0.73 -10.57 -11.26
CA GLU A 155 0.32 -9.46 -12.11
C GLU A 155 -1.15 -9.62 -12.48
N ALA A 156 -1.90 -8.53 -12.34
CA ALA A 156 -3.30 -8.46 -12.73
C ALA A 156 -3.51 -7.35 -13.75
N GLY A 157 -4.26 -7.66 -14.78
CA GLY A 157 -4.67 -6.75 -15.85
C GLY A 157 -6.09 -7.05 -16.30
N THR A 158 -6.58 -6.27 -17.24
CA THR A 158 -7.91 -6.44 -17.83
C THR A 158 -7.84 -7.42 -19.01
N MET A 159 -8.91 -8.17 -19.23
CA MET A 159 -9.04 -9.10 -20.37
C MET A 159 -10.46 -9.12 -20.94
N LEU A 160 -10.61 -9.39 -22.23
CA LEU A 160 -11.89 -9.69 -22.85
C LEU A 160 -12.31 -11.12 -22.52
N LYS A 161 -13.20 -11.30 -21.57
CA LYS A 161 -13.66 -12.64 -21.10
C LYS A 161 -14.28 -13.50 -22.20
N THR A 162 -14.89 -12.87 -23.20
CA THR A 162 -15.54 -13.56 -24.33
C THR A 162 -14.59 -13.88 -25.47
N HIS A 163 -13.42 -13.24 -25.52
CA HIS A 163 -12.43 -13.35 -26.60
C HIS A 163 -11.02 -13.29 -26.00
N LEU A 164 -10.63 -14.29 -25.22
CA LEU A 164 -9.38 -14.32 -24.45
C LEU A 164 -8.10 -14.17 -25.29
N HIS A 165 -8.19 -14.47 -26.61
CA HIS A 165 -7.09 -14.29 -27.56
C HIS A 165 -6.88 -12.85 -28.02
N ARG A 166 -7.83 -11.95 -27.73
CA ARG A 166 -7.70 -10.54 -28.06
C ARG A 166 -7.14 -9.77 -26.87
N PRO A 167 -6.06 -9.01 -27.05
CA PRO A 167 -5.56 -8.12 -25.99
C PRO A 167 -6.63 -7.06 -25.69
N TYR A 168 -6.76 -6.72 -24.43
CA TYR A 168 -7.47 -5.54 -23.94
C TYR A 168 -6.47 -4.72 -23.16
N ASP A 169 -5.83 -3.79 -23.85
CA ASP A 169 -4.83 -2.89 -23.27
C ASP A 169 -5.51 -1.59 -22.88
N ASP A 170 -5.79 -1.46 -21.58
CA ASP A 170 -6.29 -0.23 -20.96
C ASP A 170 -5.19 0.59 -20.32
N GLY A 171 -3.93 0.23 -20.56
CA GLY A 171 -2.77 0.87 -19.98
C GLY A 171 -2.60 0.63 -18.47
N VAL A 172 -3.37 -0.27 -17.83
CA VAL A 172 -3.32 -0.48 -16.39
C VAL A 172 -2.72 -1.84 -16.04
N ARG A 173 -1.65 -1.82 -15.22
CA ARG A 173 -1.01 -3.02 -14.67
C ARG A 173 -0.99 -2.95 -13.14
N ARG A 174 -1.29 -4.05 -12.48
CA ARG A 174 -1.26 -4.17 -11.02
C ARG A 174 -0.34 -5.31 -10.62
N ILE A 175 0.76 -4.97 -9.97
CA ILE A 175 1.79 -5.92 -9.57
C ILE A 175 1.75 -6.08 -8.05
N TYR A 176 1.73 -7.31 -7.59
CA TYR A 176 1.76 -7.65 -6.17
C TYR A 176 2.97 -8.55 -5.92
N LEU A 177 3.89 -8.08 -5.09
CA LEU A 177 5.13 -8.75 -4.76
C LEU A 177 5.03 -9.31 -3.34
N TYR A 178 5.07 -10.62 -3.21
CA TYR A 178 5.14 -11.26 -1.89
C TYR A 178 6.59 -11.53 -1.53
N VAL A 179 7.12 -10.86 -0.50
CA VAL A 179 8.54 -10.97 -0.11
C VAL A 179 8.94 -12.38 0.30
N GLY A 180 8.02 -13.16 0.89
CA GLY A 180 8.21 -14.57 1.26
C GLY A 180 7.98 -15.56 0.11
N GLY A 181 7.43 -15.10 -1.02
CA GLY A 181 6.98 -15.96 -2.12
C GLY A 181 8.09 -16.73 -2.83
N LYS A 182 7.73 -17.79 -3.51
CA LYS A 182 8.63 -18.66 -4.24
C LYS A 182 8.98 -18.11 -5.62
N LEU A 183 10.18 -18.44 -6.08
CA LEU A 183 10.57 -18.26 -7.48
C LEU A 183 9.70 -19.13 -8.40
N PRO A 184 9.36 -18.64 -9.61
CA PRO A 184 8.70 -19.47 -10.60
C PRO A 184 9.62 -20.60 -11.08
N GLU A 185 9.04 -21.68 -11.59
CA GLU A 185 9.79 -22.74 -12.23
C GLU A 185 10.53 -22.20 -13.46
N GLY A 186 11.81 -22.55 -13.61
CA GLY A 186 12.63 -22.04 -14.70
C GLY A 186 13.05 -20.58 -14.57
N ALA A 187 13.03 -20.00 -13.35
CA ALA A 187 13.42 -18.63 -13.08
C ALA A 187 14.79 -18.29 -13.69
N GLY A 188 14.85 -17.17 -14.40
CA GLY A 188 16.10 -16.59 -14.93
C GLY A 188 16.77 -15.63 -13.95
N GLU A 189 17.86 -14.98 -14.38
CA GLU A 189 18.64 -14.07 -13.52
C GLU A 189 17.80 -12.90 -13.03
N ALA A 190 16.91 -12.35 -13.87
CA ALA A 190 16.05 -11.23 -13.49
C ALA A 190 15.08 -11.58 -12.35
N GLU A 191 14.56 -12.80 -12.33
CA GLU A 191 13.73 -13.30 -11.22
C GLU A 191 14.56 -13.50 -9.95
N HIS A 192 15.79 -13.97 -10.09
CA HIS A 192 16.73 -14.09 -8.96
C HIS A 192 17.12 -12.73 -8.39
N ASP A 193 17.35 -11.73 -9.24
CA ASP A 193 17.62 -10.35 -8.81
C ASP A 193 16.44 -9.77 -8.02
N LEU A 194 15.23 -9.93 -8.55
CA LEU A 194 14.01 -9.53 -7.84
C LEU A 194 13.89 -10.26 -6.50
N LYS A 195 14.16 -11.56 -6.45
CA LYS A 195 14.08 -12.34 -5.22
C LYS A 195 15.10 -11.86 -4.18
N ARG A 196 16.34 -11.57 -4.58
CA ARG A 196 17.37 -10.98 -3.69
C ARG A 196 16.92 -9.64 -3.13
N LEU A 197 16.34 -8.78 -3.97
CA LEU A 197 15.79 -7.49 -3.54
C LEU A 197 14.64 -7.66 -2.53
N LEU A 198 13.69 -8.56 -2.80
CA LEU A 198 12.56 -8.83 -1.89
C LEU A 198 13.00 -9.39 -0.55
N ILE A 199 14.00 -10.29 -0.53
CA ILE A 199 14.59 -10.81 0.70
C ILE A 199 15.20 -9.65 1.51
N TYR A 200 15.96 -8.76 0.86
CA TYR A 200 16.56 -7.61 1.53
C TYR A 200 15.51 -6.61 2.04
N ILE A 201 14.48 -6.32 1.25
CA ILE A 201 13.36 -5.45 1.67
C ILE A 201 12.68 -5.99 2.93
N ASN A 202 12.45 -7.30 2.98
CA ASN A 202 11.81 -7.96 4.13
C ASN A 202 12.69 -7.97 5.38
N GLU A 203 13.98 -8.22 5.21
CA GLU A 203 14.97 -8.31 6.31
C GLU A 203 16.26 -7.59 5.88
N SER A 204 16.34 -6.30 6.26
CA SER A 204 17.41 -5.39 5.83
C SER A 204 18.65 -5.52 6.72
N VAL A 205 19.33 -6.66 6.58
CA VAL A 205 20.59 -7.00 7.25
C VAL A 205 21.70 -7.25 6.25
N GLU A 206 22.95 -7.04 6.65
CA GLU A 206 24.14 -7.19 5.79
C GLU A 206 24.21 -8.56 5.09
N GLY A 207 23.83 -9.64 5.79
CA GLY A 207 23.82 -10.98 5.24
C GLY A 207 22.90 -11.18 4.04
N ASN A 208 21.88 -10.35 3.89
CA ASN A 208 20.93 -10.35 2.78
C ASN A 208 21.33 -9.41 1.64
N ALA A 209 22.37 -8.60 1.81
CA ALA A 209 22.95 -7.74 0.78
C ALA A 209 23.93 -8.52 -0.11
N THR A 210 23.43 -9.38 -0.99
CA THR A 210 24.21 -10.40 -1.69
C THR A 210 24.69 -9.98 -3.10
N ASP A 211 24.06 -8.98 -3.72
CA ASP A 211 24.42 -8.45 -5.04
C ASP A 211 24.76 -6.94 -4.99
N VAL A 212 25.08 -6.36 -6.14
CA VAL A 212 25.46 -4.95 -6.26
C VAL A 212 24.33 -4.03 -5.81
N ASN A 213 23.08 -4.32 -6.20
CA ASN A 213 21.92 -3.50 -5.90
C ASN A 213 21.57 -3.55 -4.41
N THR A 214 21.49 -4.73 -3.83
CA THR A 214 21.18 -4.90 -2.40
C THR A 214 22.31 -4.39 -1.51
N LYS A 215 23.60 -4.50 -1.90
CA LYS A 215 24.71 -3.87 -1.19
C LYS A 215 24.63 -2.35 -1.19
N LYS A 216 24.26 -1.77 -2.33
CA LYS A 216 24.07 -0.33 -2.44
C LYS A 216 22.90 0.14 -1.57
N LEU A 217 21.77 -0.58 -1.62
CA LEU A 217 20.62 -0.30 -0.78
C LEU A 217 20.97 -0.44 0.72
N ASP A 218 21.75 -1.45 1.10
CA ASP A 218 22.20 -1.63 2.49
C ASP A 218 23.04 -0.45 2.99
N ALA A 219 23.96 0.05 2.16
CA ALA A 219 24.75 1.23 2.50
C ALA A 219 23.87 2.48 2.72
N ILE A 220 22.85 2.67 1.89
CA ILE A 220 21.87 3.76 2.02
C ILE A 220 21.06 3.59 3.31
N VAL A 221 20.51 2.40 3.55
CA VAL A 221 19.72 2.08 4.75
C VAL A 221 20.51 2.36 6.03
N ARG A 222 21.76 1.90 6.11
CA ARG A 222 22.64 2.14 7.29
C ARG A 222 22.89 3.63 7.49
N ARG A 223 23.15 4.37 6.40
CA ARG A 223 23.38 5.81 6.48
C ARG A 223 22.13 6.55 6.98
N ILE A 224 20.95 6.20 6.48
CA ILE A 224 19.68 6.82 6.91
C ILE A 224 19.43 6.52 8.39
N LYS A 225 19.56 5.26 8.82
CA LYS A 225 19.39 4.87 10.23
C LYS A 225 20.36 5.58 11.18
N ALA A 226 21.56 5.95 10.71
CA ALA A 226 22.57 6.65 11.50
C ALA A 226 22.33 8.16 11.63
N LYS A 227 21.42 8.76 10.83
CA LYS A 227 21.09 10.18 10.92
C LYS A 227 20.34 10.48 12.22
N LYS A 228 20.82 11.43 13.04
CA LYS A 228 20.20 11.78 14.33
C LYS A 228 18.77 12.34 14.18
N ASP A 229 18.52 13.11 13.15
CA ASP A 229 17.21 13.69 12.86
C ASP A 229 16.18 12.61 12.51
N ILE A 230 16.58 11.51 11.86
CA ILE A 230 15.71 10.37 11.57
C ILE A 230 15.24 9.69 12.86
N GLY A 231 16.12 9.51 13.86
CA GLY A 231 15.72 8.99 15.17
C GLY A 231 14.64 9.86 15.85
N VAL A 232 14.79 11.18 15.78
CA VAL A 232 13.79 12.12 16.34
C VAL A 232 12.47 12.08 15.55
N LYS A 233 12.54 12.07 14.22
CA LYS A 233 11.36 11.93 13.35
C LYS A 233 10.62 10.63 13.65
N TYR A 234 11.35 9.53 13.81
CA TYR A 234 10.76 8.24 14.13
C TYR A 234 10.03 8.25 15.48
N MET A 235 10.65 8.81 16.53
CA MET A 235 9.99 8.94 17.84
C MET A 235 8.65 9.69 17.73
N LYS A 236 8.66 10.85 17.05
CA LYS A 236 7.45 11.65 16.83
C LYS A 236 6.38 10.93 16.01
N SER A 237 6.80 10.19 14.96
CA SER A 237 5.87 9.41 14.12
C SER A 237 5.22 8.30 14.93
N TRP A 238 5.99 7.58 15.74
CA TRP A 238 5.49 6.52 16.60
C TRP A 238 4.53 7.04 17.69
N GLU A 239 4.86 8.16 18.33
CA GLU A 239 3.98 8.80 19.32
C GLU A 239 2.63 9.17 18.70
N ARG A 240 2.64 9.80 17.51
CA ARG A 240 1.42 10.14 16.76
C ARG A 240 0.61 8.90 16.38
N GLU A 241 1.26 7.85 15.88
CA GLU A 241 0.56 6.59 15.54
C GLU A 241 -0.09 5.98 16.77
N ARG A 242 0.60 5.98 17.91
CA ARG A 242 0.07 5.48 19.17
C ARG A 242 -1.15 6.27 19.63
N GLU A 243 -1.09 7.59 19.58
CA GLU A 243 -2.22 8.47 19.94
C GLU A 243 -3.45 8.21 19.05
N LEU A 244 -3.25 8.07 17.73
CA LEU A 244 -4.33 7.74 16.80
C LEU A 244 -4.96 6.36 17.09
N ILE A 245 -4.13 5.37 17.43
CA ILE A 245 -4.62 4.03 17.79
C ILE A 245 -5.42 4.08 19.10
N GLU A 246 -4.94 4.83 20.10
CA GLU A 246 -5.63 4.99 21.38
C GLU A 246 -6.97 5.72 21.20
N ALA A 247 -7.00 6.81 20.42
CA ALA A 247 -8.23 7.54 20.10
C ALA A 247 -9.23 6.64 19.36
N GLY A 248 -8.79 5.91 18.33
CA GLY A 248 -9.68 4.99 17.59
C GLY A 248 -10.22 3.84 18.45
N LYS A 249 -9.46 3.35 19.44
CA LYS A 249 -9.95 2.37 20.41
C LYS A 249 -11.00 2.96 21.34
N GLU A 250 -10.84 4.19 21.77
CA GLU A 250 -11.81 4.88 22.61
C GLU A 250 -13.12 5.14 21.86
N GLU A 251 -13.04 5.66 20.63
CA GLU A 251 -14.21 5.84 19.76
C GLU A 251 -14.95 4.51 19.53
N GLY A 252 -14.23 3.43 19.24
CA GLY A 252 -14.82 2.10 19.06
C GLY A 252 -15.53 1.59 20.32
N ARG A 253 -14.96 1.82 21.52
CA ARG A 253 -15.59 1.47 22.79
C ARG A 253 -16.86 2.29 23.05
N GLU A 254 -16.83 3.58 22.73
CA GLU A 254 -17.99 4.44 22.88
C GLU A 254 -19.13 4.06 21.92
N GLU A 255 -18.78 3.69 20.67
CA GLU A 255 -19.75 3.22 19.69
C GLU A 255 -20.39 1.89 20.14
N GLU A 256 -19.59 0.95 20.63
CA GLU A 256 -20.07 -0.32 21.16
C GLU A 256 -21.00 -0.10 22.36
N ARG A 257 -20.65 0.79 23.27
CA ARG A 257 -21.53 1.17 24.40
C ARG A 257 -22.85 1.76 23.90
N ARG A 258 -22.80 2.66 22.92
CA ARG A 258 -24.03 3.25 22.33
C ARG A 258 -24.89 2.20 21.65
N ASN A 259 -24.29 1.27 20.94
CA ASN A 259 -25.01 0.18 20.27
C ASN A 259 -25.65 -0.78 21.30
N THR A 260 -24.91 -1.17 22.32
CA THR A 260 -25.41 -2.02 23.42
C THR A 260 -26.58 -1.38 24.13
N GLU A 261 -26.50 -0.08 24.41
CA GLU A 261 -27.61 0.65 25.06
C GLU A 261 -28.84 0.73 24.14
N ARG A 262 -28.67 0.97 22.85
CA ARG A 262 -29.78 0.94 21.86
C ARG A 262 -30.43 -0.43 21.78
N GLU A 263 -29.66 -1.51 21.78
CA GLU A 263 -30.19 -2.88 21.77
C GLU A 263 -30.96 -3.19 23.06
N ARG A 264 -30.42 -2.77 24.20
CA ARG A 264 -31.11 -2.91 25.51
C ARG A 264 -32.43 -2.16 25.54
N GLN A 265 -32.47 -0.94 25.03
CA GLN A 265 -33.70 -0.16 24.94
C GLN A 265 -34.73 -0.82 24.00
N ARG A 266 -34.30 -1.38 22.87
CA ARG A 266 -35.15 -2.15 21.95
C ARG A 266 -35.72 -3.42 22.63
N ALA A 267 -34.86 -4.16 23.32
CA ALA A 267 -35.27 -5.37 24.06
C ALA A 267 -36.31 -5.04 25.14
N ASN A 268 -36.06 -4.03 25.98
CA ASN A 268 -36.98 -3.57 27.00
C ASN A 268 -38.34 -3.10 26.42
N GLY A 269 -38.29 -2.41 25.26
CA GLY A 269 -39.51 -2.00 24.54
C GLY A 269 -40.32 -3.18 24.01
N ALA A 270 -39.61 -4.20 23.46
CA ALA A 270 -40.26 -5.44 22.99
C ALA A 270 -40.89 -6.23 24.15
N GLU A 271 -40.18 -6.37 25.27
CA GLU A 271 -40.71 -7.03 26.46
C GLU A 271 -41.98 -6.33 27.01
N LYS A 272 -41.95 -4.99 27.07
CA LYS A 272 -43.11 -4.21 27.47
C LYS A 272 -44.30 -4.45 26.55
N ARG A 273 -44.05 -4.50 25.24
CA ARG A 273 -45.07 -4.75 24.21
C ARG A 273 -45.65 -6.16 24.31
N ILE A 274 -44.83 -7.16 24.59
CA ILE A 274 -45.28 -8.54 24.81
C ILE A 274 -46.23 -8.58 26.02
N LYS A 275 -45.85 -7.99 27.16
CA LYS A 275 -46.69 -7.93 28.37
C LYS A 275 -48.03 -7.23 28.12
N GLU A 276 -48.03 -6.13 27.34
CA GLU A 276 -49.29 -5.45 26.96
C GLU A 276 -50.19 -6.35 26.10
N LEU A 277 -49.63 -7.08 25.13
CA LEU A 277 -50.38 -7.99 24.28
C LEU A 277 -50.93 -9.19 25.03
N GLU A 278 -50.14 -9.76 25.98
CA GLU A 278 -50.58 -10.83 26.85
C GLU A 278 -51.76 -10.41 27.77
N ALA A 279 -51.66 -9.21 28.34
CA ALA A 279 -52.74 -8.64 29.16
C ALA A 279 -54.01 -8.39 28.31
N MET A 280 -53.87 -7.90 27.09
CA MET A 280 -55.02 -7.73 26.17
C MET A 280 -55.64 -9.06 25.75
N LEU A 281 -54.85 -10.11 25.60
CA LEU A 281 -55.35 -11.45 25.28
C LEU A 281 -56.11 -12.05 26.46
N ALA A 282 -55.55 -11.95 27.68
CA ALA A 282 -56.19 -12.43 28.90
C ALA A 282 -57.52 -11.70 29.22
N ALA A 283 -57.68 -10.45 28.81
CA ALA A 283 -58.92 -9.69 29.00
C ALA A 283 -60.03 -10.05 27.97
N LYS A 284 -59.72 -10.81 26.94
CA LYS A 284 -60.64 -11.25 25.88
C LYS A 284 -61.14 -12.71 26.06
N LEU A 285 -60.54 -13.43 26.97
CA LEU A 285 -60.96 -14.76 27.44
C LEU A 285 -61.83 -14.67 28.67
#